data_f7ffa0228f33b9d40be2d6e6d2d54e15
#
_entry.id   f7ffa0228f33b9d40be2d6e6d2d54e15
#
_cell.length_a   1.000
_cell.length_b   1.000
_cell.length_c   1.000
_cell.angle_alpha   90.00
_cell.angle_beta   90.00
_cell.angle_gamma   90.00
#
_symmetry.space_group_name_H-M   'P 1'
#
loop_
_entity.id
_entity.type
_entity.pdbx_description
1 polymer ?
#
loop_
_entity_poly.entity_id
_entity_poly.type
_entity_poly.pdbx_seq_one_letter_code
_entity_poly.pdbx_strand_id
1 'polypeptide(L)'
;MTELTKLYPMVQIKKNTWEIDEFDCASIFLLIGTEKAMVIDCGMGIGDLRGAIEMITDKPLICVISHGHIDHTANARQFGEIWLNPKDQGIEIPMNYARRRYDTEHIAQRQKGSIGAPYNMYRLYAYDIEVDLREPGPDEPMPVIHDLTDGMHVPVTPPVRWCLSMTKLT
;
A
#
# COMPACT_ATOMS: atom_id res chain seq x y z
N MET A 1 -0.02 1.38 23.79
CA MET A 1 0.09 0.91 22.41
C MET A 1 1.27 1.66 21.80
N THR A 2 2.21 0.96 21.22
CA THR A 2 3.33 1.58 20.51
C THR A 2 2.76 2.24 19.26
N GLU A 3 3.13 3.49 19.00
CA GLU A 3 2.70 4.18 17.79
C GLU A 3 3.39 3.52 16.58
N LEU A 4 2.63 3.19 15.56
CA LEU A 4 3.17 2.61 14.33
C LEU A 4 4.00 3.64 13.56
N THR A 5 5.07 3.18 12.89
CA THR A 5 5.91 4.08 12.09
C THR A 5 5.14 4.70 10.93
N LYS A 6 5.40 5.99 10.70
CA LYS A 6 4.99 6.75 9.50
C LYS A 6 6.20 7.12 8.63
N LEU A 7 7.38 6.65 9.01
CA LEU A 7 8.62 6.96 8.31
C LEU A 7 8.90 5.92 7.24
N TYR A 8 8.38 6.17 6.04
CA TYR A 8 8.67 5.37 4.85
C TYR A 8 9.71 6.07 3.98
N PRO A 9 10.60 5.33 3.31
CA PRO A 9 11.35 5.87 2.19
C PRO A 9 10.39 6.36 1.10
N MET A 10 10.53 7.63 0.69
CA MET A 10 9.62 8.25 -0.27
C MET A 10 10.41 9.03 -1.30
N VAL A 11 10.00 8.93 -2.57
CA VAL A 11 10.56 9.69 -3.68
C VAL A 11 9.47 10.40 -4.44
N GLN A 12 9.59 11.72 -4.57
CA GLN A 12 8.72 12.47 -5.47
C GLN A 12 9.17 12.28 -6.91
N ILE A 13 8.42 11.48 -7.68
CA ILE A 13 8.75 11.13 -9.07
C ILE A 13 8.38 12.29 -10.01
N LYS A 14 7.25 12.96 -9.75
CA LYS A 14 6.74 14.12 -10.48
C LYS A 14 6.05 15.05 -9.50
N LYS A 15 5.69 16.26 -9.96
CA LYS A 15 5.06 17.31 -9.15
C LYS A 15 3.96 16.80 -8.19
N ASN A 16 3.13 15.86 -8.64
CA ASN A 16 1.99 15.36 -7.88
C ASN A 16 2.00 13.82 -7.78
N THR A 17 3.16 13.19 -7.91
CA THR A 17 3.30 11.74 -7.91
C THR A 17 4.46 11.34 -7.03
N TRP A 18 4.18 10.47 -6.09
CA TRP A 18 5.15 9.93 -5.14
C TRP A 18 5.21 8.42 -5.26
N GLU A 19 6.40 7.86 -5.12
CA GLU A 19 6.61 6.47 -4.78
C GLU A 19 6.89 6.40 -3.29
N ILE A 20 6.20 5.51 -2.61
CA ILE A 20 6.37 5.19 -1.19
C ILE A 20 6.85 3.74 -1.15
N ASP A 21 8.03 3.55 -0.63
CA ASP A 21 8.62 2.23 -0.53
C ASP A 21 8.33 1.63 0.84
N GLU A 22 7.63 0.52 0.88
CA GLU A 22 7.41 -0.22 2.12
C GLU A 22 8.62 -1.10 2.42
N PHE A 23 9.78 -0.47 2.66
CA PHE A 23 11.03 -1.11 3.08
C PHE A 23 11.45 -2.28 2.18
N ASP A 24 11.38 -2.08 0.88
CA ASP A 24 11.61 -3.06 -0.19
C ASP A 24 10.64 -4.27 -0.18
N CYS A 25 9.55 -4.21 0.57
CA CYS A 25 8.49 -5.23 0.53
C CYS A 25 7.50 -4.96 -0.61
N ALA A 26 7.15 -3.69 -0.80
CA ALA A 26 6.22 -3.26 -1.86
C ALA A 26 6.48 -1.81 -2.24
N SER A 27 6.20 -1.46 -3.51
CA SER A 27 6.12 -0.07 -3.98
C SER A 27 4.67 0.37 -4.02
N ILE A 28 4.40 1.50 -3.38
CA ILE A 28 3.09 2.13 -3.28
C ILE A 28 3.16 3.47 -4.00
N PHE A 29 2.15 3.81 -4.78
CA PHE A 29 2.15 5.08 -5.49
C PHE A 29 1.05 6.01 -4.99
N LEU A 30 1.41 7.27 -4.75
CA LEU A 30 0.47 8.33 -4.40
C LEU A 30 0.40 9.34 -5.55
N LEU A 31 -0.80 9.55 -6.08
CA LEU A 31 -1.11 10.53 -7.11
C LEU A 31 -2.05 11.59 -6.55
N ILE A 32 -1.58 12.84 -6.50
CA ILE A 32 -2.33 13.94 -5.90
C ILE A 32 -3.08 14.70 -6.99
N GLY A 33 -4.39 14.57 -7.00
CA GLY A 33 -5.27 15.34 -7.86
C GLY A 33 -5.63 16.71 -7.27
N THR A 34 -6.58 17.43 -7.88
CA THR A 34 -7.04 18.73 -7.37
C THR A 34 -7.99 18.59 -6.18
N GLU A 35 -8.85 17.59 -6.18
CA GLU A 35 -9.87 17.38 -5.13
C GLU A 35 -9.59 16.18 -4.25
N LYS A 36 -9.01 15.13 -4.82
CA LYS A 36 -8.71 13.86 -4.14
C LYS A 36 -7.30 13.40 -4.47
N ALA A 37 -6.78 12.50 -3.66
CA ALA A 37 -5.56 11.77 -3.96
C ALA A 37 -5.84 10.28 -4.12
N MET A 38 -5.12 9.62 -5.02
CA MET A 38 -5.22 8.19 -5.26
C MET A 38 -3.98 7.50 -4.73
N VAL A 39 -4.19 6.44 -3.96
CA VAL A 39 -3.17 5.51 -3.52
C VAL A 39 -3.30 4.26 -4.37
N ILE A 40 -2.22 3.82 -5.00
CA ILE A 40 -2.18 2.58 -5.77
C ILE A 40 -1.39 1.58 -4.97
N ASP A 41 -2.06 0.49 -4.60
CA ASP A 41 -1.63 -0.53 -3.65
C ASP A 41 -1.43 0.01 -2.22
N CYS A 42 -1.38 -0.88 -1.26
CA CYS A 42 -1.27 -0.50 0.13
C CYS A 42 -0.29 -1.37 0.94
N GLY A 43 0.59 -2.07 0.26
CA GLY A 43 1.73 -2.75 0.87
C GLY A 43 1.40 -4.00 1.68
N MET A 44 2.44 -4.49 2.34
CA MET A 44 2.46 -5.71 3.16
C MET A 44 1.86 -5.53 4.56
N GLY A 45 1.64 -4.27 4.95
CA GLY A 45 1.02 -3.93 6.23
C GLY A 45 2.00 -3.50 7.32
N ILE A 46 3.15 -3.00 6.94
CA ILE A 46 4.12 -2.43 7.87
C ILE A 46 3.73 -0.98 8.17
N GLY A 47 3.64 -0.63 9.45
CA GLY A 47 3.45 0.74 9.91
C GLY A 47 2.07 1.37 9.64
N ASP A 48 2.02 2.68 9.77
CA ASP A 48 0.85 3.53 9.50
C ASP A 48 0.99 4.23 8.14
N LEU A 49 0.67 3.49 7.08
CA LEU A 49 0.77 4.00 5.71
C LEU A 49 -0.15 5.21 5.47
N ARG A 50 -1.38 5.15 5.97
CA ARG A 50 -2.33 6.25 5.82
C ARG A 50 -1.81 7.51 6.49
N GLY A 51 -1.33 7.41 7.73
CA GLY A 51 -0.76 8.54 8.44
C GLY A 51 0.49 9.11 7.75
N ALA A 52 1.30 8.27 7.11
CA ALA A 52 2.43 8.71 6.30
C ALA A 52 1.98 9.52 5.06
N ILE A 53 0.93 9.06 4.38
CA ILE A 53 0.34 9.77 3.23
C ILE A 53 -0.28 11.11 3.65
N GLU A 54 -0.95 11.14 4.80
CA GLU A 54 -1.57 12.36 5.35
C GLU A 54 -0.53 13.44 5.74
N MET A 55 0.74 13.09 5.89
CA MET A 55 1.83 14.08 6.02
C MET A 55 2.18 14.75 4.68
N ILE A 56 1.80 14.16 3.54
CA ILE A 56 2.06 14.71 2.20
C ILE A 56 0.86 15.50 1.68
N THR A 57 -0.35 15.04 1.96
CA THR A 57 -1.59 15.64 1.45
C THR A 57 -2.75 15.49 2.44
N ASP A 58 -3.57 16.52 2.53
CA ASP A 58 -4.81 16.55 3.32
C ASP A 58 -6.06 16.16 2.50
N LYS A 59 -5.87 15.76 1.25
CA LYS A 59 -6.97 15.43 0.36
C LYS A 59 -7.62 14.09 0.71
N PRO A 60 -8.94 13.96 0.47
CA PRO A 60 -9.62 12.67 0.57
C PRO A 60 -8.91 11.59 -0.26
N LEU A 61 -8.66 10.43 0.34
CA LEU A 61 -7.93 9.35 -0.28
C LEU A 61 -8.87 8.35 -0.97
N ILE A 62 -8.46 7.88 -2.13
CA ILE A 62 -9.03 6.74 -2.84
C ILE A 62 -7.94 5.69 -2.93
N CYS A 63 -8.17 4.48 -2.42
CA CYS A 63 -7.23 3.38 -2.54
C CYS A 63 -7.65 2.44 -3.67
N VAL A 64 -6.76 2.22 -4.62
CA VAL A 64 -6.95 1.33 -5.77
C VAL A 64 -5.92 0.21 -5.66
N ILE A 65 -6.38 -1.03 -5.66
CA ILE A 65 -5.52 -2.21 -5.55
C ILE A 65 -5.31 -2.80 -6.93
N SER A 66 -4.06 -2.99 -7.31
CA SER A 66 -3.68 -3.55 -8.61
C SER A 66 -4.09 -5.01 -8.75
N HIS A 67 -3.89 -5.79 -7.68
CA HIS A 67 -4.32 -7.19 -7.59
C HIS A 67 -4.35 -7.66 -6.13
N GLY A 68 -4.94 -8.82 -5.87
CA GLY A 68 -5.30 -9.27 -4.53
C GLY A 68 -4.19 -9.95 -3.73
N HIS A 69 -2.91 -9.88 -4.10
CA HIS A 69 -1.83 -10.42 -3.27
C HIS A 69 -1.62 -9.59 -1.99
N ILE A 70 -1.11 -10.25 -0.95
CA ILE A 70 -1.02 -9.66 0.38
C ILE A 70 -0.10 -8.45 0.46
N ASP A 71 0.96 -8.43 -0.32
CA ASP A 71 1.92 -7.32 -0.44
C ASP A 71 1.34 -6.07 -1.12
N HIS A 72 0.11 -6.17 -1.62
CA HIS A 72 -0.65 -5.06 -2.21
C HIS A 72 -1.90 -4.69 -1.40
N THR A 73 -2.36 -5.57 -0.51
CA THR A 73 -3.67 -5.43 0.15
C THR A 73 -3.62 -5.30 1.67
N ALA A 74 -2.46 -5.52 2.29
CA ALA A 74 -2.42 -5.76 3.73
C ALA A 74 -2.77 -4.53 4.60
N ASN A 75 -2.58 -3.30 4.12
CA ASN A 75 -3.02 -2.08 4.79
C ASN A 75 -4.42 -1.58 4.34
N ALA A 76 -5.19 -2.38 3.57
CA ALA A 76 -6.47 -1.96 3.00
C ALA A 76 -7.45 -1.40 4.06
N ARG A 77 -7.45 -1.94 5.27
CA ARG A 77 -8.30 -1.45 6.38
C ARG A 77 -8.01 -0.02 6.81
N GLN A 78 -6.84 0.51 6.54
CA GLN A 78 -6.51 1.89 6.85
C GLN A 78 -7.27 2.89 5.97
N PHE A 79 -7.83 2.45 4.84
CA PHE A 79 -8.44 3.33 3.83
C PHE A 79 -9.97 3.38 3.85
N GLY A 80 -10.63 2.53 4.59
CA GLY A 80 -12.10 2.52 4.69
C GLY A 80 -12.83 2.06 3.41
N GLU A 81 -12.40 2.53 2.24
CA GLU A 81 -12.91 2.15 0.91
C GLU A 81 -11.76 1.82 -0.02
N ILE A 82 -11.90 0.73 -0.79
CA ILE A 82 -10.91 0.30 -1.79
C ILE A 82 -11.60 -0.09 -3.10
N TRP A 83 -10.86 0.02 -4.20
CA TRP A 83 -11.27 -0.47 -5.53
C TRP A 83 -10.39 -1.66 -5.90
N LEU A 84 -11.01 -2.80 -6.17
CA LEU A 84 -10.31 -4.04 -6.47
C LEU A 84 -11.06 -4.80 -7.57
N ASN A 85 -10.33 -5.46 -8.46
CA ASN A 85 -10.94 -6.28 -9.52
C ASN A 85 -11.81 -7.39 -8.89
N PRO A 86 -13.05 -7.60 -9.36
CA PRO A 86 -13.95 -8.64 -8.83
C PRO A 86 -13.33 -10.04 -8.79
N LYS A 87 -12.39 -10.36 -9.68
CA LYS A 87 -11.70 -11.64 -9.70
C LYS A 87 -10.73 -11.83 -8.54
N ASP A 88 -10.27 -10.73 -7.95
CA ASP A 88 -9.35 -10.71 -6.82
C ASP A 88 -10.05 -10.54 -5.47
N GLN A 89 -11.34 -10.27 -5.45
CA GLN A 89 -12.12 -10.02 -4.21
C GLN A 89 -12.31 -11.28 -3.34
N GLY A 90 -12.12 -12.46 -3.91
CA GLY A 90 -12.13 -13.72 -3.15
C GLY A 90 -10.90 -13.93 -2.27
N ILE A 91 -9.89 -13.07 -2.37
CA ILE A 91 -8.72 -13.08 -1.52
C ILE A 91 -9.07 -12.35 -0.22
N GLU A 92 -8.89 -13.03 0.92
CA GLU A 92 -9.21 -12.46 2.23
C GLU A 92 -8.39 -11.21 2.52
N ILE A 93 -9.08 -10.10 2.82
CA ILE A 93 -8.47 -8.83 3.19
C ILE A 93 -8.93 -8.44 4.60
N PRO A 94 -8.04 -8.39 5.58
CA PRO A 94 -6.74 -9.03 5.66
C PRO A 94 -6.88 -10.51 5.96
N MET A 95 -6.01 -11.27 5.37
CA MET A 95 -5.84 -12.68 5.68
C MET A 95 -5.44 -12.91 7.15
N ASN A 96 -5.34 -14.17 7.52
CA ASN A 96 -4.86 -14.62 8.82
C ASN A 96 -3.64 -13.80 9.28
N TYR A 97 -3.78 -13.10 10.41
CA TYR A 97 -2.79 -12.17 10.93
C TYR A 97 -1.45 -12.83 11.25
N ALA A 98 -1.49 -14.05 11.81
CA ALA A 98 -0.28 -14.80 12.11
C ALA A 98 0.50 -15.17 10.85
N ARG A 99 -0.19 -15.50 9.77
CA ARG A 99 0.42 -15.77 8.48
C ARG A 99 1.04 -14.50 7.88
N ARG A 100 0.34 -13.38 7.93
CA ARG A 100 0.86 -12.11 7.44
C ARG A 100 2.11 -11.68 8.19
N ARG A 101 2.11 -11.77 9.51
CA ARG A 101 3.29 -11.48 10.34
C ARG A 101 4.46 -12.36 9.94
N TYR A 102 4.23 -13.66 9.83
CA TYR A 102 5.26 -14.60 9.40
C TYR A 102 5.85 -14.24 8.03
N ASP A 103 5.02 -13.97 7.04
CA ASP A 103 5.47 -13.62 5.69
C ASP A 103 6.27 -12.32 5.69
N THR A 104 5.81 -11.29 6.40
CA THR A 104 6.49 -9.99 6.51
C THR A 104 7.85 -10.12 7.21
N GLU A 105 7.91 -10.84 8.33
CA GLU A 105 9.16 -11.09 9.05
C GLU A 105 10.16 -11.86 8.18
N HIS A 106 9.70 -12.83 7.39
CA HIS A 106 10.54 -13.58 6.47
C HIS A 106 11.08 -12.73 5.32
N ILE A 107 10.25 -11.86 4.77
CA ILE A 107 10.69 -10.91 3.73
C ILE A 107 11.73 -9.96 4.31
N ALA A 108 11.46 -9.35 5.44
CA ALA A 108 12.40 -8.45 6.11
C ALA A 108 13.74 -9.14 6.44
N GLN A 109 13.71 -10.39 6.93
CA GLN A 109 14.92 -11.17 7.20
C GLN A 109 15.71 -11.51 5.93
N ARG A 110 15.04 -11.89 4.84
CA ARG A 110 15.69 -12.16 3.56
C ARG A 110 16.38 -10.91 3.02
N GLN A 111 15.75 -9.76 3.14
CA GLN A 111 16.31 -8.49 2.71
C GLN A 111 17.51 -8.09 3.53
N LYS A 112 17.47 -8.25 4.85
CA LYS A 112 18.64 -8.07 5.74
C LYS A 112 19.83 -8.96 5.37
N GLY A 113 19.57 -10.18 4.87
CA GLY A 113 20.58 -11.14 4.44
C GLY A 113 21.02 -11.02 2.98
N SER A 114 20.38 -10.19 2.20
CA SER A 114 20.63 -10.09 0.76
C SER A 114 21.82 -9.21 0.44
N ILE A 115 22.97 -9.83 0.28
CA ILE A 115 24.25 -9.18 -0.07
C ILE A 115 24.22 -8.54 -1.47
N GLY A 116 23.25 -8.90 -2.31
CA GLY A 116 23.17 -8.46 -3.70
C GLY A 116 22.31 -7.22 -3.95
N ALA A 117 21.61 -6.72 -2.93
CA ALA A 117 20.72 -5.58 -3.08
C ALA A 117 21.13 -4.43 -2.13
N PRO A 118 22.09 -3.57 -2.53
CA PRO A 118 22.54 -2.47 -1.71
C PRO A 118 21.41 -1.49 -1.31
N TYR A 119 20.31 -1.52 -2.00
CA TYR A 119 19.10 -0.76 -1.66
C TYR A 119 18.42 -1.24 -0.39
N ASN A 120 18.20 -2.54 -0.26
CA ASN A 120 17.43 -3.15 0.81
C ASN A 120 18.12 -3.02 2.16
N MET A 121 19.41 -3.35 2.20
CA MET A 121 20.20 -3.23 3.42
C MET A 121 20.27 -1.79 3.93
N TYR A 122 20.43 -0.83 3.04
CA TYR A 122 20.55 0.56 3.41
C TYR A 122 19.29 1.11 4.06
N ARG A 123 18.12 0.73 3.56
CA ARG A 123 16.85 1.22 4.06
C ARG A 123 16.45 0.59 5.39
N LEU A 124 16.54 -0.73 5.51
CA LEU A 124 16.21 -1.43 6.75
C LEU A 124 17.14 -1.05 7.92
N TYR A 125 18.43 -0.89 7.66
CA TYR A 125 19.37 -0.44 8.69
C TYR A 125 19.28 1.06 8.99
N ALA A 126 18.99 1.88 8.00
CA ALA A 126 18.90 3.33 8.21
C ALA A 126 17.72 3.71 9.11
N TYR A 127 16.66 2.92 9.13
CA TYR A 127 15.47 3.20 9.93
C TYR A 127 15.34 2.31 11.17
N ASP A 128 16.23 1.33 11.34
CA ASP A 128 16.19 0.35 12.46
C ASP A 128 14.77 -0.19 12.72
N ILE A 129 14.05 -0.50 11.62
CA ILE A 129 12.66 -0.86 11.68
C ILE A 129 12.52 -2.33 12.03
N GLU A 130 11.97 -2.59 13.21
CA GLU A 130 11.34 -3.85 13.51
C GLU A 130 10.02 -3.96 12.74
N VAL A 131 9.58 -5.19 12.48
CA VAL A 131 8.31 -5.43 11.77
C VAL A 131 7.15 -4.89 12.60
N ASP A 132 6.67 -3.72 12.21
CA ASP A 132 5.68 -2.92 12.92
C ASP A 132 4.29 -3.19 12.32
N LEU A 133 3.75 -4.38 12.57
CA LEU A 133 2.44 -4.79 12.09
C LEU A 133 1.36 -4.42 13.09
N ARG A 134 0.41 -3.61 12.64
CA ARG A 134 -0.78 -3.32 13.39
C ARG A 134 -1.77 -4.49 13.31
N GLU A 135 -2.21 -5.01 14.46
CA GLU A 135 -3.34 -5.91 14.52
C GLU A 135 -4.66 -5.09 14.50
N PRO A 136 -5.61 -5.42 13.60
CA PRO A 136 -6.90 -4.78 13.64
C PRO A 136 -7.60 -5.11 14.96
N GLY A 137 -8.27 -4.12 15.53
CA GLY A 137 -9.13 -4.35 16.66
C GLY A 137 -10.29 -5.29 16.31
N PRO A 138 -10.90 -5.97 17.30
CA PRO A 138 -12.00 -6.90 17.04
C PRO A 138 -13.20 -6.25 16.34
N ASP A 139 -13.38 -4.95 16.54
CA ASP A 139 -14.47 -4.15 15.98
C ASP A 139 -14.06 -3.31 14.77
N GLU A 140 -12.83 -3.45 14.29
CA GLU A 140 -12.37 -2.68 13.14
C GLU A 140 -13.02 -3.19 11.84
N PRO A 141 -13.80 -2.35 11.16
CA PRO A 141 -14.57 -2.82 10.00
C PRO A 141 -13.65 -3.18 8.84
N MET A 142 -14.10 -4.14 8.04
CA MET A 142 -13.51 -4.39 6.73
C MET A 142 -13.74 -3.16 5.83
N PRO A 143 -12.80 -2.84 4.93
CA PRO A 143 -13.04 -1.78 3.96
C PRO A 143 -14.23 -2.13 3.06
N VAL A 144 -14.95 -1.11 2.63
CA VAL A 144 -15.92 -1.27 1.55
C VAL A 144 -15.18 -1.53 0.25
N ILE A 145 -15.50 -2.64 -0.43
CA ILE A 145 -14.83 -3.01 -1.67
C ILE A 145 -15.73 -2.62 -2.85
N HIS A 146 -15.17 -1.79 -3.73
CA HIS A 146 -15.80 -1.39 -4.99
C HIS A 146 -15.19 -2.16 -6.16
N ASP A 147 -16.00 -2.51 -7.15
CA ASP A 147 -15.57 -3.20 -8.35
C ASP A 147 -14.67 -2.31 -9.21
N LEU A 148 -13.44 -2.75 -9.44
CA LEU A 148 -12.53 -2.16 -10.41
C LEU A 148 -12.58 -2.99 -11.70
N THR A 149 -13.16 -2.44 -12.75
CA THR A 149 -13.31 -3.11 -14.05
C THR A 149 -12.49 -2.42 -15.14
N ASP A 150 -12.17 -3.16 -16.21
CA ASP A 150 -11.42 -2.61 -17.34
C ASP A 150 -12.13 -1.40 -17.97
N GLY A 151 -11.37 -0.36 -18.27
CA GLY A 151 -11.89 0.90 -18.81
C GLY A 151 -12.53 1.83 -17.77
N MET A 152 -12.58 1.46 -16.51
CA MET A 152 -13.13 2.31 -15.45
C MET A 152 -12.22 3.52 -15.19
N HIS A 153 -12.86 4.68 -15.03
CA HIS A 153 -12.18 5.91 -14.62
C HIS A 153 -12.50 6.18 -13.15
N VAL A 154 -11.52 6.06 -12.29
CA VAL A 154 -11.64 6.49 -10.89
C VAL A 154 -11.42 8.01 -10.85
N PRO A 155 -12.41 8.81 -10.44
CA PRO A 155 -12.32 10.27 -10.53
C PRO A 155 -11.35 10.84 -9.49
N VAL A 156 -10.19 11.26 -9.95
CA VAL A 156 -9.19 12.02 -9.20
C VAL A 156 -9.07 13.43 -9.81
N THR A 157 -10.21 14.05 -10.10
CA THR A 157 -10.41 15.19 -11.02
C THR A 157 -9.67 16.48 -10.73
N PRO A 158 -9.48 17.38 -11.74
CA PRO A 158 -9.28 17.19 -13.19
C PRO A 158 -7.83 17.42 -13.65
N PRO A 159 -7.44 17.19 -14.87
CA PRO A 159 -7.59 15.98 -15.67
C PRO A 159 -6.26 15.26 -15.81
N VAL A 160 -5.99 14.26 -15.02
CA VAL A 160 -5.03 13.23 -15.41
C VAL A 160 -5.85 12.01 -15.81
N ARG A 161 -6.03 11.82 -17.12
CA ARG A 161 -6.61 10.58 -17.65
C ARG A 161 -5.58 9.46 -17.41
N TRP A 162 -5.74 8.71 -16.36
CA TRP A 162 -5.08 7.43 -16.20
C TRP A 162 -6.07 6.37 -16.65
N CYS A 163 -5.81 5.78 -17.80
CA CYS A 163 -6.47 4.55 -18.20
C CYS A 163 -5.68 3.41 -17.56
N LEU A 164 -6.22 2.80 -16.53
CA LEU A 164 -5.71 1.51 -16.05
C LEU A 164 -6.12 0.45 -17.07
N SER A 165 -5.36 0.32 -18.14
CA SER A 165 -5.47 -0.83 -19.03
C SER A 165 -4.78 -2.01 -18.36
N MET A 166 -5.57 -2.85 -17.74
CA MET A 166 -5.12 -4.17 -17.30
C MET A 166 -4.97 -5.06 -18.54
N THR A 167 -3.94 -4.81 -19.34
CA THR A 167 -3.56 -5.73 -20.41
C THR A 167 -3.16 -7.06 -19.77
N LYS A 168 -3.89 -8.12 -20.17
CA LYS A 168 -3.60 -9.49 -19.78
C LYS A 168 -2.11 -9.78 -19.95
N LEU A 169 -1.44 -10.05 -18.83
CA LEU A 169 -0.24 -10.86 -18.85
C LEU A 169 -0.71 -12.31 -19.04
N THR A 170 -0.65 -12.79 -20.27
CA THR A 170 -0.75 -14.22 -20.58
C THR A 170 0.58 -14.89 -20.28
#